data_36d752b3e912986ce94bb82263dd19d7
#
_entry.id   36d752b3e912986ce94bb82263dd19d7
#
_cell.length_a   1.000
_cell.length_b   1.000
_cell.length_c   1.000
_cell.angle_alpha   90.00
_cell.angle_beta   90.00
_cell.angle_gamma   90.00
#
_symmetry.space_group_name_H-M   'P 1'
#
loop_
_entity.id
_entity.type
_entity.pdbx_description
1 polymer ?
#
loop_
_entity_poly.entity_id
_entity_poly.type
_entity_poly.pdbx_seq_one_letter_code
_entity_poly.pdbx_strand_id
1 'polypeptide(L)'
;MRNMRKIKFGVILVLTGSLLLSGCASMNKTTKGAAVGTAAGGAMGAVIGKAAGNTALGAIIGATVGGATGAIIGREMDKQAAEIEQTVPDAKVERVGEGITVEFSSAVLFGFDQSDLSTDAKANLDKLVKVLNTYPDTNIEVQGHTDSKGSETYNQTLSEKRAGSVSTYLTANQINAERITTKGFGETLPEYDNETEEGRAQNRRVEFLITANEKMIAEAAAEAQK
;
A
#
# COMPACT_ATOMS: atom_id res chain seq x y z
N MET A 1 64.16 18.53 1.54
CA MET A 1 63.04 19.48 1.29
C MET A 1 62.08 18.93 0.23
N ARG A 2 61.40 17.78 0.51
CA ARG A 2 60.53 17.14 -0.54
C ARG A 2 59.25 16.52 0.04
N ASN A 3 58.86 16.88 1.25
CA ASN A 3 57.67 16.26 1.91
C ASN A 3 56.55 17.22 2.32
N MET A 4 56.64 18.50 1.96
CA MET A 4 55.62 19.48 2.38
C MET A 4 54.57 19.84 1.31
N ARG A 5 54.64 19.22 0.10
CA ARG A 5 53.67 19.52 -0.99
C ARG A 5 52.49 18.56 -1.09
N LYS A 6 52.53 17.42 -0.39
CA LYS A 6 51.45 16.41 -0.47
C LYS A 6 50.34 16.56 0.58
N ILE A 7 50.52 17.39 1.59
CA ILE A 7 49.53 17.58 2.68
C ILE A 7 48.46 18.64 2.33
N LYS A 8 48.72 19.54 1.38
CA LYS A 8 47.80 20.63 1.03
C LYS A 8 46.66 20.21 0.07
N PHE A 9 46.75 19.06 -0.60
CA PHE A 9 45.70 18.59 -1.51
C PHE A 9 44.66 17.70 -0.84
N GLY A 10 44.96 17.13 0.31
CA GLY A 10 44.02 16.25 1.03
C GLY A 10 42.99 16.99 1.87
N VAL A 11 43.25 18.24 2.26
CA VAL A 11 42.39 19.03 3.15
C VAL A 11 41.32 19.81 2.38
N ILE A 12 41.50 20.07 1.09
CA ILE A 12 40.53 20.84 0.26
C ILE A 12 39.37 19.92 -0.21
N LEU A 13 39.58 18.62 -0.32
CA LEU A 13 38.52 17.70 -0.79
C LEU A 13 37.51 17.28 0.29
N VAL A 14 37.80 17.55 1.57
CA VAL A 14 36.88 17.22 2.68
C VAL A 14 35.92 18.36 3.03
N LEU A 15 36.23 19.61 2.61
CA LEU A 15 35.42 20.77 2.96
C LEU A 15 34.25 21.05 2.00
N THR A 16 34.21 20.43 0.82
CA THR A 16 33.12 20.62 -0.16
C THR A 16 31.95 19.64 -0.03
N GLY A 17 32.06 18.65 0.86
CA GLY A 17 31.01 17.64 1.08
C GLY A 17 29.95 18.01 2.12
N SER A 18 30.15 19.09 2.91
CA SER A 18 29.34 19.35 4.12
C SER A 18 28.20 20.37 3.94
N LEU A 19 27.98 20.92 2.75
CA LEU A 19 26.99 22.00 2.56
C LEU A 19 25.65 21.59 1.97
N LEU A 20 25.34 20.28 1.79
CA LEU A 20 24.09 19.86 1.17
C LEU A 20 23.06 19.24 2.15
N LEU A 21 23.29 19.27 3.46
CA LEU A 21 22.38 18.63 4.43
C LEU A 21 21.50 19.58 5.26
N SER A 22 21.49 20.88 4.99
CA SER A 22 20.74 21.85 5.82
C SER A 22 19.35 22.24 5.29
N GLY A 23 18.84 21.62 4.23
CA GLY A 23 17.60 22.01 3.56
C GLY A 23 16.31 21.27 3.96
N CYS A 24 16.38 20.22 4.76
CA CYS A 24 15.24 19.30 4.91
C CYS A 24 14.23 19.62 6.04
N ALA A 25 14.35 20.72 6.76
CA ALA A 25 13.52 20.97 7.96
C ALA A 25 12.16 21.63 7.68
N SER A 26 11.89 22.12 6.47
CA SER A 26 10.67 22.89 6.13
C SER A 26 9.88 22.34 4.93
N MET A 27 10.12 21.12 4.51
CA MET A 27 9.40 20.54 3.36
C MET A 27 8.11 19.86 3.82
N ASN A 28 7.00 20.15 3.13
CA ASN A 28 5.72 19.45 3.34
C ASN A 28 5.84 17.96 2.94
N LYS A 29 4.83 17.15 3.31
CA LYS A 29 4.85 15.70 3.08
C LYS A 29 5.02 15.33 1.59
N THR A 30 4.42 16.10 0.70
CA THR A 30 4.48 15.93 -0.77
C THR A 30 5.89 16.16 -1.31
N THR A 31 6.57 17.21 -0.83
CA THR A 31 7.94 17.54 -1.27
C THR A 31 8.96 16.53 -0.70
N LYS A 32 8.72 15.97 0.50
CA LYS A 32 9.55 14.89 1.05
C LYS A 32 9.45 13.61 0.23
N GLY A 33 8.24 13.26 -0.24
CA GLY A 33 8.04 12.11 -1.14
C GLY A 33 8.77 12.26 -2.46
N ALA A 34 8.70 13.42 -3.11
CA ALA A 34 9.38 13.70 -4.37
C ALA A 34 10.92 13.69 -4.25
N ALA A 35 11.50 14.21 -3.16
CA ALA A 35 12.94 14.25 -2.96
C ALA A 35 13.55 12.86 -2.67
N VAL A 36 12.80 11.97 -2.02
CA VAL A 36 13.21 10.59 -1.70
C VAL A 36 13.09 9.69 -2.94
N GLY A 37 12.09 9.91 -3.80
CA GLY A 37 11.85 9.09 -5.00
C GLY A 37 12.94 9.20 -6.07
N THR A 38 13.65 10.32 -6.18
CA THR A 38 14.69 10.53 -7.20
C THR A 38 16.02 9.83 -6.89
N ALA A 39 16.31 9.47 -5.65
CA ALA A 39 17.62 8.94 -5.25
C ALA A 39 17.67 7.42 -5.05
N ALA A 40 16.54 6.71 -4.95
CA ALA A 40 16.52 5.34 -4.41
C ALA A 40 15.41 4.42 -4.96
N GLY A 41 14.89 4.63 -6.16
CA GLY A 41 13.71 3.95 -6.72
C GLY A 41 13.73 2.41 -6.76
N GLY A 42 14.85 1.75 -6.51
CA GLY A 42 14.92 0.28 -6.54
C GLY A 42 15.11 -0.37 -5.17
N ALA A 43 15.66 0.33 -4.19
CA ALA A 43 16.03 -0.27 -2.90
C ALA A 43 15.04 0.05 -1.77
N MET A 44 14.18 1.06 -1.91
CA MET A 44 13.29 1.51 -0.85
C MET A 44 11.98 0.74 -0.72
N GLY A 45 11.47 0.14 -1.79
CA GLY A 45 10.26 -0.69 -1.70
C GLY A 45 10.38 -1.84 -0.69
N ALA A 46 11.54 -2.50 -0.69
CA ALA A 46 11.82 -3.57 0.26
C ALA A 46 12.02 -3.07 1.71
N VAL A 47 12.46 -1.82 1.89
CA VAL A 47 12.68 -1.22 3.23
C VAL A 47 11.37 -0.73 3.84
N ILE A 48 10.46 -0.18 3.05
CA ILE A 48 9.13 0.25 3.51
C ILE A 48 8.29 -0.96 3.94
N GLY A 49 8.29 -2.05 3.15
CA GLY A 49 7.58 -3.27 3.51
C GLY A 49 8.10 -3.92 4.80
N LYS A 50 9.40 -3.82 5.05
CA LYS A 50 10.01 -4.34 6.28
C LYS A 50 9.74 -3.47 7.51
N ALA A 51 9.61 -2.17 7.34
CA ALA A 51 9.30 -1.22 8.41
C ALA A 51 7.81 -1.21 8.77
N ALA A 52 6.92 -1.57 7.82
CA ALA A 52 5.48 -1.70 8.02
C ALA A 52 5.06 -3.12 8.43
N GLY A 53 6.00 -4.05 8.64
CA GLY A 53 5.69 -5.44 9.02
C GLY A 53 5.14 -6.31 7.88
N ASN A 54 4.85 -5.74 6.71
CA ASN A 54 4.26 -6.45 5.58
C ASN A 54 5.13 -6.33 4.32
N THR A 55 5.96 -7.36 4.09
CA THR A 55 6.89 -7.40 2.95
C THR A 55 6.16 -7.49 1.60
N ALA A 56 4.93 -8.01 1.57
CA ALA A 56 4.10 -8.08 0.37
C ALA A 56 3.60 -6.69 -0.04
N LEU A 57 3.18 -5.88 0.92
CA LEU A 57 2.83 -4.47 0.71
C LEU A 57 4.01 -3.66 0.13
N GLY A 58 5.21 -3.85 0.68
CA GLY A 58 6.41 -3.17 0.21
C GLY A 58 6.84 -3.52 -1.20
N ALA A 59 6.62 -4.76 -1.63
CA ALA A 59 7.00 -5.21 -2.97
C ALA A 59 6.09 -4.63 -4.06
N ILE A 60 4.81 -4.41 -3.76
CA ILE A 60 3.82 -3.91 -4.73
C ILE A 60 3.85 -2.38 -4.82
N ILE A 61 4.03 -1.72 -3.69
CA ILE A 61 4.16 -0.24 -3.63
C ILE A 61 5.57 0.21 -4.02
N GLY A 62 6.55 -0.69 -3.99
CA GLY A 62 7.95 -0.41 -4.28
C GLY A 62 8.29 -0.13 -5.74
N ALA A 63 7.34 -0.23 -6.68
CA ALA A 63 7.47 0.30 -8.03
C ALA A 63 7.24 1.83 -8.03
N THR A 64 7.95 2.55 -7.17
CA THR A 64 7.81 4.00 -7.08
C THR A 64 8.24 4.67 -8.37
N VAL A 65 7.32 5.34 -9.01
CA VAL A 65 7.55 6.20 -10.16
C VAL A 65 8.05 7.56 -9.67
N GLY A 66 9.21 7.62 -9.05
CA GLY A 66 9.71 8.82 -8.36
C GLY A 66 9.62 10.14 -9.15
N GLY A 67 9.87 11.25 -8.48
CA GLY A 67 9.90 12.58 -9.09
C GLY A 67 8.52 13.23 -9.27
N ALA A 68 8.38 14.04 -10.34
CA ALA A 68 7.14 14.78 -10.64
C ALA A 68 5.96 13.83 -10.92
N THR A 69 6.20 12.70 -11.59
CA THR A 69 5.21 11.66 -11.88
C THR A 69 4.64 11.05 -10.59
N GLY A 70 5.50 10.66 -9.65
CA GLY A 70 5.05 10.13 -8.35
C GLY A 70 4.26 11.15 -7.53
N ALA A 71 4.59 12.45 -7.63
CA ALA A 71 3.82 13.50 -6.97
C ALA A 71 2.41 13.66 -7.56
N ILE A 72 2.23 13.45 -8.87
CA ILE A 72 0.93 13.48 -9.55
C ILE A 72 0.10 12.28 -9.11
N ILE A 73 0.67 11.06 -9.18
CA ILE A 73 0.02 9.84 -8.72
C ILE A 73 -0.36 9.96 -7.23
N GLY A 74 0.55 10.43 -6.39
CA GLY A 74 0.31 10.61 -4.96
C GLY A 74 -0.90 11.51 -4.68
N ARG A 75 -1.08 12.60 -5.42
CA ARG A 75 -2.26 13.49 -5.28
C ARG A 75 -3.58 12.79 -5.65
N GLU A 76 -3.60 11.99 -6.71
CA GLU A 76 -4.79 11.24 -7.08
C GLU A 76 -5.11 10.15 -6.04
N MET A 77 -4.10 9.45 -5.54
CA MET A 77 -4.27 8.49 -4.45
C MET A 77 -4.71 9.15 -3.14
N ASP A 78 -4.24 10.37 -2.82
CA ASP A 78 -4.71 11.12 -1.64
C ASP A 78 -6.21 11.45 -1.75
N LYS A 79 -6.69 11.86 -2.92
CA LYS A 79 -8.11 12.10 -3.17
C LYS A 79 -8.94 10.82 -3.01
N GLN A 80 -8.49 9.73 -3.64
CA GLN A 80 -9.18 8.45 -3.56
C GLN A 80 -9.22 7.93 -2.12
N ALA A 81 -8.12 8.00 -1.37
CA ALA A 81 -8.07 7.58 0.02
C ALA A 81 -9.05 8.38 0.90
N ALA A 82 -9.07 9.71 0.74
CA ALA A 82 -9.97 10.57 1.48
C ALA A 82 -11.46 10.30 1.15
N GLU A 83 -11.78 10.00 -0.12
CA GLU A 83 -13.13 9.64 -0.53
C GLU A 83 -13.55 8.28 0.04
N ILE A 84 -12.64 7.28 0.07
CA ILE A 84 -12.91 5.99 0.70
C ILE A 84 -13.16 6.18 2.20
N GLU A 85 -12.30 6.92 2.90
CA GLU A 85 -12.42 7.18 4.33
C GLU A 85 -13.75 7.84 4.70
N GLN A 86 -14.22 8.79 3.88
CA GLN A 86 -15.51 9.46 4.09
C GLN A 86 -16.71 8.57 3.77
N THR A 87 -16.57 7.67 2.78
CA THR A 87 -17.70 6.91 2.23
C THR A 87 -17.87 5.56 2.93
N VAL A 88 -16.77 4.97 3.43
CA VAL A 88 -16.71 3.61 4.00
C VAL A 88 -16.22 3.66 5.45
N PRO A 89 -17.06 4.05 6.40
CA PRO A 89 -16.63 4.30 7.80
C PRO A 89 -16.19 3.03 8.55
N ASP A 90 -16.59 1.83 8.08
CA ASP A 90 -16.25 0.56 8.70
C ASP A 90 -14.90 -0.02 8.18
N ALA A 91 -14.21 0.73 7.33
CA ALA A 91 -12.88 0.38 6.84
C ALA A 91 -11.81 1.27 7.48
N LYS A 92 -10.66 0.67 7.78
CA LYS A 92 -9.44 1.39 8.10
C LYS A 92 -8.73 1.72 6.79
N VAL A 93 -8.45 3.01 6.53
CA VAL A 93 -7.81 3.47 5.30
C VAL A 93 -6.45 4.07 5.62
N GLU A 94 -5.42 3.58 4.98
CA GLU A 94 -4.05 4.08 5.17
C GLU A 94 -3.37 4.35 3.83
N ARG A 95 -2.62 5.45 3.76
CA ARG A 95 -1.73 5.73 2.64
C ARG A 95 -0.38 5.09 2.88
N VAL A 96 0.05 4.21 1.96
CA VAL A 96 1.34 3.53 2.04
C VAL A 96 2.13 3.80 0.75
N GLY A 97 3.13 4.67 0.81
CA GLY A 97 3.85 5.12 -0.38
C GLY A 97 2.92 5.79 -1.39
N GLU A 98 2.89 5.29 -2.63
CA GLU A 98 1.98 5.74 -3.69
C GLU A 98 0.69 4.89 -3.78
N GLY A 99 0.47 3.96 -2.85
CA GLY A 99 -0.72 3.12 -2.78
C GLY A 99 -1.66 3.48 -1.63
N ILE A 100 -2.79 2.77 -1.57
CA ILE A 100 -3.78 2.86 -0.49
C ILE A 100 -4.03 1.45 0.02
N THR A 101 -4.04 1.26 1.33
CA THR A 101 -4.56 0.07 1.98
C THR A 101 -5.92 0.37 2.57
N VAL A 102 -6.90 -0.48 2.27
CA VAL A 102 -8.24 -0.43 2.86
C VAL A 102 -8.47 -1.75 3.57
N GLU A 103 -8.58 -1.73 4.88
CA GLU A 103 -8.73 -2.91 5.72
C GLU A 103 -10.14 -3.02 6.26
N PHE A 104 -10.71 -4.21 6.17
CA PHE A 104 -11.95 -4.61 6.84
C PHE A 104 -11.67 -5.76 7.80
N SER A 105 -12.16 -5.66 9.03
CA SER A 105 -12.24 -6.83 9.90
C SER A 105 -13.09 -7.93 9.24
N SER A 106 -12.66 -9.19 9.33
CA SER A 106 -13.45 -10.31 8.82
C SER A 106 -14.83 -10.39 9.44
N ALA A 107 -15.02 -9.92 10.68
CA ALA A 107 -16.32 -9.89 11.35
C ALA A 107 -17.32 -8.93 10.68
N VAL A 108 -16.83 -7.87 10.01
CA VAL A 108 -17.65 -6.96 9.21
C VAL A 108 -18.11 -7.64 7.92
N LEU A 109 -17.26 -8.47 7.32
CA LEU A 109 -17.51 -9.04 6.00
C LEU A 109 -18.21 -10.40 6.03
N PHE A 110 -17.88 -11.24 7.02
CA PHE A 110 -18.29 -12.66 7.03
C PHE A 110 -18.85 -13.06 8.39
N GLY A 111 -19.73 -14.07 8.39
CA GLY A 111 -20.08 -14.80 9.60
C GLY A 111 -18.89 -15.60 10.17
N PHE A 112 -19.04 -16.07 11.40
CA PHE A 112 -18.03 -16.92 12.04
C PHE A 112 -17.74 -18.15 11.17
N ASP A 113 -16.46 -18.38 10.89
CA ASP A 113 -15.97 -19.50 10.07
C ASP A 113 -16.56 -19.57 8.64
N GLN A 114 -17.06 -18.45 8.11
CA GLN A 114 -17.66 -18.35 6.79
C GLN A 114 -16.78 -17.54 5.82
N SER A 115 -17.05 -17.77 4.54
CA SER A 115 -16.48 -16.99 3.42
C SER A 115 -17.57 -16.32 2.57
N ASP A 116 -18.86 -16.55 2.86
CA ASP A 116 -19.96 -15.88 2.19
C ASP A 116 -20.17 -14.49 2.78
N LEU A 117 -20.29 -13.47 1.91
CA LEU A 117 -20.49 -12.09 2.32
C LEU A 117 -21.85 -11.89 2.98
N SER A 118 -21.85 -11.29 4.16
CA SER A 118 -23.07 -10.88 4.87
C SER A 118 -23.82 -9.77 4.11
N THR A 119 -25.05 -9.48 4.49
CA THR A 119 -25.81 -8.35 3.91
C THR A 119 -25.15 -7.01 4.23
N ASP A 120 -24.65 -6.84 5.46
CA ASP A 120 -23.96 -5.62 5.88
C ASP A 120 -22.62 -5.47 5.17
N ALA A 121 -21.91 -6.58 4.93
CA ALA A 121 -20.70 -6.61 4.11
C ALA A 121 -20.96 -6.06 2.70
N LYS A 122 -22.03 -6.53 2.06
CA LYS A 122 -22.41 -6.08 0.72
C LYS A 122 -22.70 -4.58 0.70
N ALA A 123 -23.41 -4.07 1.71
CA ALA A 123 -23.67 -2.62 1.81
C ALA A 123 -22.39 -1.79 1.98
N ASN A 124 -21.39 -2.29 2.70
CA ASN A 124 -20.10 -1.62 2.83
C ASN A 124 -19.27 -1.72 1.54
N LEU A 125 -19.27 -2.88 0.90
CA LEU A 125 -18.58 -3.07 -0.39
C LEU A 125 -19.24 -2.26 -1.51
N ASP A 126 -20.56 -2.04 -1.50
CA ASP A 126 -21.24 -1.16 -2.47
C ASP A 126 -20.74 0.29 -2.38
N LYS A 127 -20.46 0.77 -1.18
CA LYS A 127 -19.85 2.08 -0.98
C LYS A 127 -18.44 2.13 -1.57
N LEU A 128 -17.62 1.11 -1.29
CA LEU A 128 -16.27 1.00 -1.84
C LEU A 128 -16.29 0.91 -3.38
N VAL A 129 -17.18 0.11 -3.95
CA VAL A 129 -17.39 -0.05 -5.41
C VAL A 129 -17.65 1.29 -6.08
N LYS A 130 -18.46 2.18 -5.48
CA LYS A 130 -18.71 3.52 -6.04
C LYS A 130 -17.43 4.32 -6.18
N VAL A 131 -16.59 4.34 -5.14
CA VAL A 131 -15.31 5.03 -5.20
C VAL A 131 -14.36 4.37 -6.20
N LEU A 132 -14.25 3.03 -6.21
CA LEU A 132 -13.40 2.31 -7.16
C LEU A 132 -13.79 2.53 -8.63
N ASN A 133 -15.07 2.76 -8.92
CA ASN A 133 -15.56 3.13 -10.25
C ASN A 133 -15.27 4.59 -10.61
N THR A 134 -15.18 5.50 -9.62
CA THR A 134 -14.75 6.89 -9.84
C THR A 134 -13.26 6.96 -10.22
N TYR A 135 -12.45 6.02 -9.71
CA TYR A 135 -11.00 5.92 -9.98
C TYR A 135 -10.66 4.64 -10.77
N PRO A 136 -11.00 4.57 -12.07
CA PRO A 136 -10.84 3.34 -12.85
C PRO A 136 -9.38 2.98 -13.13
N ASP A 137 -8.46 3.93 -13.05
CA ASP A 137 -7.06 3.78 -13.44
C ASP A 137 -6.17 3.28 -12.28
N THR A 138 -6.76 2.40 -11.44
CA THR A 138 -6.06 1.71 -10.35
C THR A 138 -6.22 0.20 -10.43
N ASN A 139 -5.21 -0.53 -9.95
CA ASN A 139 -5.27 -1.97 -9.69
C ASN A 139 -5.68 -2.22 -8.24
N ILE A 140 -6.29 -3.37 -7.98
CA ILE A 140 -6.81 -3.77 -6.69
C ILE A 140 -6.31 -5.19 -6.39
N GLU A 141 -5.51 -5.36 -5.35
CA GLU A 141 -5.20 -6.69 -4.83
C GLU A 141 -6.00 -6.92 -3.55
N VAL A 142 -6.84 -7.96 -3.54
CA VAL A 142 -7.63 -8.37 -2.37
C VAL A 142 -6.85 -9.45 -1.63
N GLN A 143 -6.48 -9.17 -0.40
CA GLN A 143 -5.69 -10.05 0.47
C GLN A 143 -6.55 -10.56 1.63
N GLY A 144 -6.60 -11.89 1.81
CA GLY A 144 -7.27 -12.52 2.93
C GLY A 144 -6.28 -12.96 4.00
N HIS A 145 -6.61 -12.71 5.27
CA HIS A 145 -5.82 -13.10 6.42
C HIS A 145 -6.66 -13.79 7.48
N THR A 146 -6.03 -14.64 8.28
CA THR A 146 -6.63 -15.30 9.44
C THR A 146 -5.78 -15.04 10.68
N ASP A 147 -6.30 -15.43 11.83
CA ASP A 147 -5.48 -15.60 13.03
C ASP A 147 -4.77 -16.97 13.02
N SER A 148 -4.03 -17.28 14.07
CA SER A 148 -3.27 -18.53 14.24
C SER A 148 -4.10 -19.70 14.78
N LYS A 149 -5.43 -19.60 14.85
CA LYS A 149 -6.29 -20.72 15.30
C LYS A 149 -6.62 -21.62 14.11
N GLY A 150 -6.41 -22.92 14.30
CA GLY A 150 -6.63 -23.92 13.26
C GLY A 150 -5.34 -24.47 12.68
N SER A 151 -5.41 -25.16 11.55
CA SER A 151 -4.23 -25.59 10.82
C SER A 151 -3.86 -24.57 9.74
N GLU A 152 -2.57 -24.46 9.45
CA GLU A 152 -2.06 -23.58 8.38
C GLU A 152 -2.78 -23.82 7.04
N THR A 153 -2.96 -25.09 6.64
CA THR A 153 -3.68 -25.45 5.41
C THR A 153 -5.14 -24.97 5.42
N TYR A 154 -5.80 -25.10 6.57
CA TYR A 154 -7.17 -24.60 6.74
C TYR A 154 -7.22 -23.09 6.62
N ASN A 155 -6.36 -22.37 7.32
CA ASN A 155 -6.26 -20.93 7.33
C ASN A 155 -5.91 -20.38 5.93
N GLN A 156 -5.00 -21.04 5.22
CA GLN A 156 -4.67 -20.71 3.84
C GLN A 156 -5.92 -20.79 2.95
N THR A 157 -6.62 -21.93 2.99
CA THR A 157 -7.83 -22.14 2.19
C THR A 157 -8.95 -21.15 2.55
N LEU A 158 -9.15 -20.85 3.83
CA LEU A 158 -10.19 -19.91 4.28
C LEU A 158 -9.89 -18.49 3.80
N SER A 159 -8.64 -18.05 3.90
CA SER A 159 -8.21 -16.73 3.45
C SER A 159 -8.36 -16.55 1.94
N GLU A 160 -8.01 -17.57 1.15
CA GLU A 160 -8.21 -17.57 -0.31
C GLU A 160 -9.70 -17.49 -0.69
N LYS A 161 -10.55 -18.27 -0.03
CA LYS A 161 -12.00 -18.23 -0.26
C LYS A 161 -12.60 -16.87 0.05
N ARG A 162 -12.18 -16.24 1.16
CA ARG A 162 -12.65 -14.91 1.55
C ARG A 162 -12.24 -13.83 0.54
N ALA A 163 -10.97 -13.82 0.11
CA ALA A 163 -10.51 -12.93 -0.94
C ALA A 163 -11.26 -13.17 -2.26
N GLY A 164 -11.51 -14.43 -2.63
CA GLY A 164 -12.27 -14.80 -3.81
C GLY A 164 -13.72 -14.35 -3.77
N SER A 165 -14.41 -14.47 -2.62
CA SER A 165 -15.80 -14.00 -2.45
C SER A 165 -15.90 -12.48 -2.64
N VAL A 166 -14.96 -11.73 -2.08
CA VAL A 166 -14.87 -10.28 -2.28
C VAL A 166 -14.63 -9.95 -3.75
N SER A 167 -13.64 -10.56 -4.39
CA SER A 167 -13.34 -10.34 -5.82
C SER A 167 -14.55 -10.63 -6.71
N THR A 168 -15.26 -11.73 -6.45
CA THR A 168 -16.49 -12.09 -7.17
C THR A 168 -17.55 -11.00 -7.02
N TYR A 169 -17.71 -10.47 -5.81
CA TYR A 169 -18.66 -9.39 -5.55
C TYR A 169 -18.29 -8.10 -6.27
N LEU A 170 -17.02 -7.68 -6.24
CA LEU A 170 -16.54 -6.50 -6.95
C LEU A 170 -16.79 -6.62 -8.46
N THR A 171 -16.45 -7.77 -9.05
CA THR A 171 -16.66 -8.03 -10.47
C THR A 171 -18.13 -8.01 -10.86
N ALA A 172 -19.00 -8.60 -10.05
CA ALA A 172 -20.45 -8.56 -10.26
C ALA A 172 -21.03 -7.13 -10.19
N ASN A 173 -20.34 -6.23 -9.50
CA ASN A 173 -20.69 -4.81 -9.38
C ASN A 173 -19.86 -3.89 -10.30
N GLN A 174 -19.47 -4.39 -11.48
CA GLN A 174 -18.88 -3.64 -12.59
C GLN A 174 -17.43 -3.17 -12.39
N ILE A 175 -16.70 -3.68 -11.41
CA ILE A 175 -15.25 -3.51 -11.38
C ILE A 175 -14.64 -4.47 -12.41
N ASN A 176 -13.84 -3.95 -13.35
CA ASN A 176 -13.17 -4.77 -14.35
C ASN A 176 -12.29 -5.84 -13.68
N ALA A 177 -12.50 -7.11 -14.04
CA ALA A 177 -11.76 -8.24 -13.48
C ALA A 177 -10.25 -8.14 -13.70
N GLU A 178 -9.79 -7.50 -14.79
CA GLU A 178 -8.38 -7.28 -15.08
C GLU A 178 -7.69 -6.38 -14.07
N ARG A 179 -8.45 -5.55 -13.33
CA ARG A 179 -7.94 -4.72 -12.25
C ARG A 179 -7.77 -5.48 -10.94
N ILE A 180 -8.36 -6.68 -10.83
CA ILE A 180 -8.46 -7.38 -9.55
C ILE A 180 -7.53 -8.59 -9.52
N THR A 181 -6.71 -8.67 -8.49
CA THR A 181 -5.98 -9.89 -8.12
C THR A 181 -6.37 -10.31 -6.71
N THR A 182 -6.24 -11.60 -6.40
CA THR A 182 -6.58 -12.14 -5.08
C THR A 182 -5.42 -12.93 -4.52
N LYS A 183 -5.18 -12.82 -3.22
CA LYS A 183 -4.21 -13.63 -2.47
C LYS A 183 -4.79 -14.03 -1.12
N GLY A 184 -4.55 -15.27 -0.71
CA GLY A 184 -4.73 -15.73 0.65
C GLY A 184 -3.37 -15.85 1.32
N PHE A 185 -3.22 -15.31 2.51
CA PHE A 185 -2.00 -15.42 3.30
C PHE A 185 -2.19 -16.30 4.54
N GLY A 186 -3.43 -16.76 4.79
CA GLY A 186 -3.72 -17.51 6.01
C GLY A 186 -3.23 -16.75 7.24
N GLU A 187 -2.50 -17.42 8.11
CA GLU A 187 -1.92 -16.90 9.35
C GLU A 187 -0.47 -16.41 9.19
N THR A 188 0.10 -16.46 7.97
CA THR A 188 1.54 -16.27 7.76
C THR A 188 2.01 -14.82 7.85
N LEU A 189 1.08 -13.86 7.76
CA LEU A 189 1.38 -12.43 7.86
C LEU A 189 0.54 -11.76 8.97
N PRO A 190 0.80 -12.06 10.25
CA PRO A 190 0.14 -11.40 11.35
C PRO A 190 0.64 -9.95 11.50
N GLU A 191 -0.26 -9.01 11.74
CA GLU A 191 0.07 -7.63 12.09
C GLU A 191 -0.01 -7.38 13.60
N TYR A 192 -0.81 -8.19 14.27
CA TYR A 192 -1.09 -8.08 15.69
C TYR A 192 -0.71 -9.37 16.43
N ASP A 193 -0.61 -9.27 17.74
CA ASP A 193 -0.22 -10.40 18.58
C ASP A 193 -1.30 -11.50 18.61
N ASN A 194 -0.97 -12.68 18.09
CA ASN A 194 -1.86 -13.84 18.07
C ASN A 194 -2.08 -14.49 19.46
N GLU A 195 -1.29 -14.12 20.48
CA GLU A 195 -1.50 -14.64 21.83
C GLU A 195 -2.72 -14.02 22.51
N THR A 196 -3.12 -12.80 22.12
CA THR A 196 -4.29 -12.11 22.65
C THR A 196 -5.52 -12.31 21.76
N GLU A 197 -6.74 -12.26 22.34
CA GLU A 197 -7.97 -12.37 21.53
C GLU A 197 -8.18 -11.12 20.68
N GLU A 198 -7.81 -9.96 21.20
CA GLU A 198 -7.88 -8.69 20.51
C GLU A 198 -6.98 -8.69 19.27
N GLY A 199 -5.75 -9.17 19.41
CA GLY A 199 -4.81 -9.26 18.29
C GLY A 199 -5.26 -10.29 17.25
N ARG A 200 -5.78 -11.45 17.69
CA ARG A 200 -6.39 -12.43 16.76
C ARG A 200 -7.58 -11.85 16.01
N ALA A 201 -8.45 -11.09 16.68
CA ALA A 201 -9.60 -10.45 16.04
C ALA A 201 -9.17 -9.46 14.95
N GLN A 202 -8.06 -8.74 15.17
CA GLN A 202 -7.48 -7.81 14.20
C GLN A 202 -6.76 -8.55 13.07
N ASN A 203 -6.10 -9.68 13.34
CA ASN A 203 -5.47 -10.52 12.31
C ASN A 203 -6.50 -11.15 11.34
N ARG A 204 -7.73 -11.41 11.80
CA ARG A 204 -8.85 -11.86 10.95
C ARG A 204 -9.37 -10.69 10.12
N ARG A 205 -8.76 -10.40 8.97
CA ARG A 205 -9.04 -9.24 8.13
C ARG A 205 -8.98 -9.54 6.64
N VAL A 206 -9.54 -8.64 5.86
CA VAL A 206 -9.32 -8.56 4.41
C VAL A 206 -8.79 -7.17 4.08
N GLU A 207 -7.69 -7.13 3.36
CA GLU A 207 -7.06 -5.91 2.87
C GLU A 207 -7.27 -5.74 1.38
N PHE A 208 -7.51 -4.51 0.96
CA PHE A 208 -7.51 -4.08 -0.43
C PHE A 208 -6.30 -3.19 -0.62
N LEU A 209 -5.36 -3.67 -1.41
CA LEU A 209 -4.21 -2.89 -1.81
C LEU A 209 -4.51 -2.24 -3.15
N ILE A 210 -4.64 -0.92 -3.16
CA ILE A 210 -4.98 -0.14 -4.35
C ILE A 210 -3.72 0.59 -4.83
N THR A 211 -3.37 0.40 -6.10
CA THR A 211 -2.16 0.97 -6.70
C THR A 211 -2.47 1.58 -8.07
N ALA A 212 -1.64 2.52 -8.53
CA ALA A 212 -1.73 3.04 -9.89
C ALA A 212 -1.56 1.93 -10.93
N ASN A 213 -2.39 1.91 -11.97
CA ASN A 213 -2.19 1.03 -13.11
C ASN A 213 -1.28 1.68 -14.17
N GLU A 214 -0.96 0.96 -15.23
CA GLU A 214 -0.09 1.44 -16.31
C GLU A 214 -0.62 2.71 -16.98
N LYS A 215 -1.95 2.86 -17.09
CA LYS A 215 -2.58 4.04 -17.69
C LYS A 215 -2.36 5.28 -16.81
N MET A 216 -2.65 5.21 -15.52
CA MET A 216 -2.40 6.31 -14.58
C MET A 216 -0.92 6.71 -14.58
N ILE A 217 -0.01 5.73 -14.60
CA ILE A 217 1.43 5.98 -14.64
C ILE A 217 1.83 6.72 -15.93
N ALA A 218 1.33 6.29 -17.08
CA ALA A 218 1.63 6.91 -18.37
C ALA A 218 1.06 8.34 -18.46
N GLU A 219 -0.15 8.58 -18.00
CA GLU A 219 -0.78 9.91 -17.98
C GLU A 219 -0.02 10.86 -17.04
N ALA A 220 0.33 10.41 -15.85
CA ALA A 220 1.12 11.18 -14.91
C ALA A 220 2.53 11.51 -15.44
N ALA A 221 3.17 10.57 -16.15
CA ALA A 221 4.46 10.82 -16.79
C ALA A 221 4.37 11.86 -17.92
N ALA A 222 3.30 11.83 -18.71
CA ALA A 222 3.05 12.81 -19.76
C ALA A 222 2.75 14.21 -19.18
N GLU A 223 2.02 14.30 -18.06
CA GLU A 223 1.76 15.56 -17.35
C GLU A 223 3.03 16.15 -16.74
N ALA A 224 3.90 15.32 -16.18
CA ALA A 224 5.14 15.73 -15.55
C ALA A 224 6.16 16.35 -16.52
N GLN A 225 5.98 16.20 -17.85
CA GLN A 225 6.85 16.73 -18.91
C GLN A 225 6.36 18.08 -19.46
N LYS A 226 5.21 18.57 -19.02
CA LYS A 226 4.63 19.86 -19.43
C LYS A 226 5.11 21.00 -18.55
#